data_2731c9ee46f9c269c1218fcc499db350
#
_entry.id   2731c9ee46f9c269c1218fcc499db350
#
_cell.length_a   1.000
_cell.length_b   1.000
_cell.length_c   1.000
_cell.angle_alpha   90.00
_cell.angle_beta   90.00
_cell.angle_gamma   90.00
#
_symmetry.space_group_name_H-M   'P 1'
#
loop_
_entity.id
_entity.type
_entity.pdbx_description
1 polymer ?
#
loop_
_entity_poly.entity_id
_entity_poly.type
_entity_poly.pdbx_seq_one_letter_code
_entity_poly.pdbx_strand_id
1 'polypeptide(L)'
;MFFKQFRDDLAVVFQRDPAARNFIEILMTYPGVHAVLLHRLAHRLWLLKLKLIARMVSHLGRFLTGIEIHPGAKIGQRFFIDHGMGVVIGETSIIGNDCTLYHGVTLGGTTWKKGKRHPTLSDNVVIGAGAKVLGPIIIGKNSKIGSNAVVVSDIPEDSTAVGIPAKIIESDQTLNKFSAYAVGKDPSDPVLKSIDEILALLDKQQKEIDSLKQK
;
A
#
# COMPACT_ATOMS: atom_id res chain seq x y z
N MET A 1 -23.47 12.45 -8.50
CA MET A 1 -22.36 11.47 -8.46
C MET A 1 -21.20 11.96 -7.59
N PHE A 2 -20.69 13.17 -7.76
CA PHE A 2 -19.57 13.74 -6.99
C PHE A 2 -19.83 13.85 -5.48
N PHE A 3 -20.93 14.43 -5.06
CA PHE A 3 -21.27 14.57 -3.64
C PHE A 3 -21.42 13.22 -2.91
N LYS A 4 -21.93 12.19 -3.59
CA LYS A 4 -22.00 10.83 -3.02
C LYS A 4 -20.59 10.27 -2.79
N GLN A 5 -19.72 10.37 -3.81
CA GLN A 5 -18.34 9.90 -3.71
C GLN A 5 -17.54 10.63 -2.62
N PHE A 6 -17.72 11.96 -2.53
CA PHE A 6 -17.14 12.77 -1.46
C PHE A 6 -17.57 12.31 -0.07
N ARG A 7 -18.87 12.09 0.12
CA ARG A 7 -19.41 11.60 1.40
C ARG A 7 -18.89 10.21 1.73
N ASP A 8 -18.77 9.34 0.73
CA ASP A 8 -18.28 7.98 0.92
C ASP A 8 -16.77 7.97 1.25
N ASP A 9 -15.97 8.84 0.61
CA ASP A 9 -14.54 9.02 0.90
C ASP A 9 -14.30 9.60 2.33
N LEU A 10 -15.26 10.38 2.88
CA LEU A 10 -15.19 10.86 4.26
C LEU A 10 -15.68 9.81 5.26
N ALA A 11 -16.74 9.09 4.93
CA ALA A 11 -17.31 8.07 5.82
C ALA A 11 -16.33 6.94 6.13
N VAL A 12 -15.42 6.62 5.19
CA VAL A 12 -14.42 5.57 5.40
C VAL A 12 -13.42 5.92 6.51
N VAL A 13 -13.15 7.22 6.74
CA VAL A 13 -12.24 7.67 7.80
C VAL A 13 -12.77 7.23 9.17
N PHE A 14 -14.05 7.48 9.45
CA PHE A 14 -14.68 7.05 10.72
C PHE A 14 -14.67 5.54 10.95
N GLN A 15 -14.60 4.76 9.86
CA GLN A 15 -14.57 3.30 9.96
C GLN A 15 -13.16 2.74 10.21
N ARG A 16 -12.13 3.51 9.85
CA ARG A 16 -10.74 3.02 9.84
C ARG A 16 -9.84 3.72 10.83
N ASP A 17 -10.19 4.94 11.24
CA ASP A 17 -9.44 5.68 12.24
C ASP A 17 -10.28 5.88 13.51
N PRO A 18 -9.98 5.15 14.61
CA PRO A 18 -10.64 5.32 15.89
C PRO A 18 -10.47 6.72 16.51
N ALA A 19 -9.46 7.49 16.08
CA ALA A 19 -9.22 8.85 16.57
C ALA A 19 -10.15 9.90 15.92
N ALA A 20 -10.84 9.56 14.83
CA ALA A 20 -11.74 10.47 14.12
C ALA A 20 -12.99 10.76 14.94
N ARG A 21 -13.17 12.00 15.41
CA ARG A 21 -14.25 12.40 16.33
C ARG A 21 -15.47 12.99 15.63
N ASN A 22 -15.26 13.81 14.61
CA ASN A 22 -16.33 14.50 13.91
C ASN A 22 -15.94 14.90 12.48
N PHE A 23 -16.94 15.23 11.67
CA PHE A 23 -16.77 15.58 10.26
C PHE A 23 -15.91 16.81 10.03
N ILE A 24 -16.05 17.85 10.87
CA ILE A 24 -15.30 19.11 10.72
C ILE A 24 -13.80 18.84 10.93
N GLU A 25 -13.47 18.05 11.96
CA GLU A 25 -12.09 17.67 12.24
C GLU A 25 -11.46 16.91 11.04
N ILE A 26 -12.18 15.92 10.51
CA ILE A 26 -11.69 15.18 9.33
C ILE A 26 -11.43 16.13 8.15
N LEU A 27 -12.39 17.02 7.87
CA LEU A 27 -12.27 17.95 6.76
C LEU A 27 -11.12 18.94 6.94
N MET A 28 -10.81 19.33 8.18
CA MET A 28 -9.80 20.35 8.47
C MET A 28 -8.41 19.80 8.70
N THR A 29 -8.26 18.54 9.15
CA THR A 29 -6.98 18.04 9.67
C THR A 29 -6.46 16.75 9.02
N TYR A 30 -7.24 16.10 8.14
CA TYR A 30 -6.82 14.85 7.51
C TYR A 30 -6.18 15.09 6.13
N PRO A 31 -4.84 15.05 6.01
CA PRO A 31 -4.16 15.33 4.75
C PRO A 31 -4.51 14.31 3.65
N GLY A 32 -4.78 13.06 4.01
CA GLY A 32 -5.24 12.03 3.07
C GLY A 32 -6.55 12.40 2.38
N VAL A 33 -7.50 12.98 3.13
CA VAL A 33 -8.78 13.48 2.58
C VAL A 33 -8.53 14.61 1.60
N HIS A 34 -7.71 15.59 1.98
CA HIS A 34 -7.39 16.73 1.11
C HIS A 34 -6.72 16.26 -0.19
N ALA A 35 -5.77 15.33 -0.11
CA ALA A 35 -5.07 14.77 -1.26
C ALA A 35 -6.02 14.05 -2.22
N VAL A 36 -6.94 13.22 -1.69
CA VAL A 36 -7.95 12.51 -2.51
C VAL A 36 -8.89 13.51 -3.19
N LEU A 37 -9.36 14.54 -2.50
CA LEU A 37 -10.25 15.55 -3.07
C LEU A 37 -9.57 16.34 -4.19
N LEU A 38 -8.34 16.80 -3.97
CA LEU A 38 -7.54 17.49 -4.99
C LEU A 38 -7.24 16.58 -6.17
N HIS A 39 -6.95 15.30 -5.91
CA HIS A 39 -6.78 14.32 -6.98
C HIS A 39 -8.08 14.14 -7.80
N ARG A 40 -9.25 14.03 -7.17
CA ARG A 40 -10.53 13.91 -7.91
C ARG A 40 -10.73 15.10 -8.88
N LEU A 41 -10.37 16.31 -8.46
CA LEU A 41 -10.39 17.48 -9.33
C LEU A 41 -9.35 17.39 -10.45
N ALA A 42 -8.09 17.11 -10.10
CA ALA A 42 -6.99 16.98 -11.04
C ALA A 42 -7.24 15.89 -12.09
N HIS A 43 -7.81 14.76 -11.68
CA HIS A 43 -8.16 13.65 -12.58
C HIS A 43 -9.23 14.06 -13.61
N ARG A 44 -10.24 14.83 -13.21
CA ARG A 44 -11.24 15.36 -14.15
C ARG A 44 -10.63 16.28 -15.18
N LEU A 45 -9.78 17.22 -14.75
CA LEU A 45 -9.03 18.09 -15.66
C LEU A 45 -8.13 17.27 -16.60
N TRP A 46 -7.54 16.20 -16.09
CA TRP A 46 -6.73 15.27 -16.89
C TRP A 46 -7.54 14.58 -17.97
N LEU A 47 -8.77 14.13 -17.68
CA LEU A 47 -9.68 13.51 -18.64
C LEU A 47 -10.18 14.53 -19.69
N LEU A 48 -10.37 15.78 -19.30
CA LEU A 48 -10.67 16.91 -20.22
C LEU A 48 -9.47 17.36 -21.06
N LYS A 49 -8.33 16.62 -21.00
CA LYS A 49 -7.09 16.91 -21.72
C LYS A 49 -6.38 18.20 -21.26
N LEU A 50 -6.82 18.86 -20.20
CA LEU A 50 -6.17 20.02 -19.59
C LEU A 50 -4.96 19.58 -18.74
N LYS A 51 -4.00 18.92 -19.39
CA LYS A 51 -2.91 18.18 -18.71
C LYS A 51 -2.03 19.06 -17.80
N LEU A 52 -1.67 20.27 -18.27
CA LEU A 52 -0.84 21.19 -17.50
C LEU A 52 -1.57 21.63 -16.21
N ILE A 53 -2.84 22.06 -16.33
CA ILE A 53 -3.64 22.51 -15.18
C ILE A 53 -3.84 21.35 -14.21
N ALA A 54 -4.12 20.15 -14.69
CA ALA A 54 -4.24 18.95 -13.87
C ALA A 54 -2.95 18.69 -13.08
N ARG A 55 -1.78 18.83 -13.70
CA ARG A 55 -0.47 18.69 -13.04
C ARG A 55 -0.22 19.79 -12.00
N MET A 56 -0.62 21.02 -12.28
CA MET A 56 -0.51 22.12 -11.30
C MET A 56 -1.37 21.86 -10.06
N VAL A 57 -2.63 21.40 -10.24
CA VAL A 57 -3.51 21.02 -9.11
C VAL A 57 -2.90 19.84 -8.31
N SER A 58 -2.36 18.84 -8.99
CA SER A 58 -1.67 17.71 -8.32
C SER A 58 -0.44 18.19 -7.54
N HIS A 59 0.35 19.11 -8.10
CA HIS A 59 1.51 19.67 -7.43
C HIS A 59 1.13 20.51 -6.19
N LEU A 60 0.06 21.29 -6.29
CA LEU A 60 -0.50 22.00 -5.14
C LEU A 60 -0.94 21.02 -4.04
N GLY A 61 -1.59 19.92 -4.42
CA GLY A 61 -1.98 18.86 -3.50
C GLY A 61 -0.77 18.29 -2.75
N ARG A 62 0.31 17.96 -3.48
CA ARG A 62 1.56 17.50 -2.89
C ARG A 62 2.15 18.53 -1.91
N PHE A 63 2.18 19.80 -2.29
CA PHE A 63 2.71 20.87 -1.45
C PHE A 63 1.93 21.01 -0.13
N LEU A 64 0.60 20.93 -0.19
CA LEU A 64 -0.28 21.09 0.98
C LEU A 64 -0.33 19.88 1.89
N THR A 65 -0.14 18.66 1.33
CA THR A 65 -0.42 17.42 2.07
C THR A 65 0.80 16.50 2.25
N GLY A 66 1.89 16.74 1.53
CA GLY A 66 3.03 15.82 1.46
C GLY A 66 2.73 14.53 0.70
N ILE A 67 1.58 14.44 0.00
CA ILE A 67 1.11 13.27 -0.75
C ILE A 67 1.13 13.58 -2.24
N GLU A 68 1.87 12.81 -3.01
CA GLU A 68 1.91 12.95 -4.47
C GLU A 68 0.98 11.94 -5.13
N ILE A 69 -0.04 12.43 -5.84
CA ILE A 69 -0.91 11.60 -6.67
C ILE A 69 -0.90 12.15 -8.09
N HIS A 70 -0.39 11.36 -9.05
CA HIS A 70 -0.42 11.78 -10.44
C HIS A 70 -1.86 11.86 -10.96
N PRO A 71 -2.27 12.93 -11.67
CA PRO A 71 -3.66 13.09 -12.11
C PRO A 71 -4.15 12.02 -13.09
N GLY A 72 -3.25 11.27 -13.72
CA GLY A 72 -3.57 10.12 -14.56
C GLY A 72 -3.95 8.84 -13.79
N ALA A 73 -3.62 8.74 -12.51
CA ALA A 73 -3.96 7.59 -11.68
C ALA A 73 -5.48 7.41 -11.58
N LYS A 74 -5.93 6.16 -11.58
CA LYS A 74 -7.36 5.82 -11.41
C LYS A 74 -7.58 5.31 -10.00
N ILE A 75 -8.46 5.96 -9.25
CA ILE A 75 -8.71 5.64 -7.84
C ILE A 75 -10.20 5.39 -7.65
N GLY A 76 -10.54 4.22 -7.13
CA GLY A 76 -11.88 3.79 -6.77
C GLY A 76 -12.52 4.61 -5.66
N GLN A 77 -13.59 4.09 -5.07
CA GLN A 77 -14.33 4.73 -3.98
C GLN A 77 -13.76 4.30 -2.62
N ARG A 78 -14.02 5.11 -1.58
CA ARG A 78 -13.67 4.79 -0.19
C ARG A 78 -12.19 4.50 0.00
N PHE A 79 -11.36 5.25 -0.73
CA PHE A 79 -9.91 5.18 -0.64
C PHE A 79 -9.42 5.97 0.57
N PHE A 80 -8.70 5.32 1.47
CA PHE A 80 -8.19 5.90 2.69
C PHE A 80 -6.66 5.99 2.67
N ILE A 81 -6.14 7.17 2.99
CA ILE A 81 -4.70 7.39 3.21
C ILE A 81 -4.54 7.84 4.65
N ASP A 82 -3.89 6.99 5.45
CA ASP A 82 -3.60 7.27 6.84
C ASP A 82 -2.24 7.93 6.99
N HIS A 83 -2.18 9.02 7.77
CA HIS A 83 -1.02 9.92 7.95
C HIS A 83 -0.55 10.56 6.64
N GLY A 84 -0.25 9.81 5.63
CA GLY A 84 -0.06 10.17 4.22
C GLY A 84 1.29 10.76 3.84
N MET A 85 2.08 11.33 4.74
CA MET A 85 3.35 11.98 4.40
C MET A 85 4.26 11.04 3.60
N GLY A 86 4.75 11.52 2.43
CA GLY A 86 5.66 10.76 1.57
C GLY A 86 5.00 9.67 0.72
N VAL A 87 3.66 9.59 0.66
CA VAL A 87 2.97 8.72 -0.30
C VAL A 87 3.19 9.23 -1.72
N VAL A 88 3.50 8.30 -2.64
CA VAL A 88 3.66 8.59 -4.08
C VAL A 88 2.84 7.60 -4.90
N ILE A 89 1.90 8.10 -5.69
CA ILE A 89 1.04 7.31 -6.59
C ILE A 89 1.31 7.72 -8.03
N GLY A 90 1.96 6.83 -8.80
CA GLY A 90 2.39 7.10 -10.18
C GLY A 90 1.26 7.11 -11.21
N GLU A 91 1.55 7.64 -12.39
CA GLU A 91 0.59 7.97 -13.47
C GLU A 91 -0.36 6.85 -13.87
N THR A 92 0.14 5.64 -14.03
CA THR A 92 -0.64 4.50 -14.56
C THR A 92 -1.10 3.54 -13.45
N SER A 93 -1.05 4.00 -12.17
CA SER A 93 -1.61 3.26 -11.05
C SER A 93 -3.12 3.12 -11.18
N ILE A 94 -3.61 1.96 -10.80
CA ILE A 94 -5.05 1.68 -10.68
C ILE A 94 -5.28 1.20 -9.26
N ILE A 95 -6.21 1.82 -8.55
CA ILE A 95 -6.55 1.50 -7.17
C ILE A 95 -8.04 1.20 -7.14
N GLY A 96 -8.39 0.02 -6.67
CA GLY A 96 -9.77 -0.44 -6.50
C GLY A 96 -10.51 0.30 -5.39
N ASN A 97 -11.66 -0.23 -5.01
CA ASN A 97 -12.46 0.33 -3.93
C ASN A 97 -11.94 -0.15 -2.58
N ASP A 98 -12.24 0.61 -1.52
CA ASP A 98 -11.94 0.23 -0.14
C ASP A 98 -10.46 -0.02 0.17
N CYS A 99 -9.54 0.53 -0.61
CA CYS A 99 -8.11 0.40 -0.37
C CYS A 99 -7.61 1.35 0.73
N THR A 100 -6.57 0.92 1.45
CA THR A 100 -5.89 1.73 2.46
C THR A 100 -4.39 1.80 2.16
N LEU A 101 -3.84 3.01 2.16
CA LEU A 101 -2.39 3.23 2.15
C LEU A 101 -1.97 3.97 3.42
N TYR A 102 -0.83 3.58 3.96
CA TYR A 102 -0.16 4.31 5.03
C TYR A 102 0.92 5.25 4.49
N HIS A 103 1.48 6.09 5.36
CA HIS A 103 2.55 7.03 4.99
C HIS A 103 3.75 6.33 4.34
N GLY A 104 4.51 7.07 3.52
CA GLY A 104 5.73 6.61 2.88
C GLY A 104 5.55 5.53 1.80
N VAL A 105 4.31 5.12 1.49
CA VAL A 105 4.01 4.12 0.45
C VAL A 105 4.34 4.69 -0.93
N THR A 106 4.97 3.87 -1.78
CA THR A 106 5.20 4.20 -3.18
C THR A 106 4.55 3.18 -4.10
N LEU A 107 3.66 3.64 -4.98
CA LEU A 107 3.17 2.89 -6.14
C LEU A 107 3.97 3.35 -7.36
N GLY A 108 5.12 2.71 -7.60
CA GLY A 108 6.16 3.16 -8.52
C GLY A 108 6.24 2.36 -9.81
N GLY A 109 6.85 2.96 -10.83
CA GLY A 109 7.19 2.28 -12.09
C GLY A 109 8.61 1.74 -12.07
N THR A 110 8.86 0.70 -12.87
CA THR A 110 10.20 0.07 -13.03
C THR A 110 10.77 0.27 -14.44
N THR A 111 10.14 1.07 -15.28
CA THR A 111 10.58 1.32 -16.66
C THR A 111 10.36 2.77 -17.08
N TRP A 112 11.21 3.27 -17.97
CA TRP A 112 11.09 4.59 -18.62
C TRP A 112 10.17 4.57 -19.85
N LYS A 113 9.68 3.40 -20.27
CA LYS A 113 8.77 3.27 -21.42
C LYS A 113 7.39 3.81 -21.08
N LYS A 114 6.74 4.44 -22.08
CA LYS A 114 5.34 4.86 -21.96
C LYS A 114 4.43 3.63 -21.81
N GLY A 115 3.27 3.81 -21.20
CA GLY A 115 2.27 2.75 -21.01
C GLY A 115 2.13 2.33 -19.55
N LYS A 116 1.49 1.19 -19.31
CA LYS A 116 1.28 0.61 -17.97
C LYS A 116 2.62 0.23 -17.36
N ARG A 117 3.00 0.93 -16.28
CA ARG A 117 4.28 0.75 -15.57
C ARG A 117 4.18 0.86 -14.05
N HIS A 118 3.00 1.19 -13.54
CA HIS A 118 2.69 1.30 -12.11
C HIS A 118 1.69 0.22 -11.70
N PRO A 119 1.63 -0.15 -10.43
CA PRO A 119 0.82 -1.26 -9.95
C PRO A 119 -0.69 -1.04 -10.12
N THR A 120 -1.39 -2.17 -10.05
CA THR A 120 -2.85 -2.25 -9.89
C THR A 120 -3.15 -2.87 -8.52
N LEU A 121 -3.87 -2.15 -7.69
CA LEU A 121 -4.43 -2.67 -6.45
C LEU A 121 -5.89 -3.04 -6.71
N SER A 122 -6.26 -4.29 -6.45
CA SER A 122 -7.66 -4.73 -6.46
C SER A 122 -8.43 -4.15 -5.27
N ASP A 123 -9.69 -4.52 -5.09
CA ASP A 123 -10.51 -4.01 -4.00
C ASP A 123 -10.00 -4.48 -2.62
N ASN A 124 -10.20 -3.66 -1.61
CA ASN A 124 -9.92 -3.95 -0.19
C ASN A 124 -8.44 -4.31 0.09
N VAL A 125 -7.50 -3.73 -0.67
CA VAL A 125 -6.06 -3.92 -0.44
C VAL A 125 -5.55 -2.95 0.62
N VAL A 126 -4.70 -3.45 1.52
CA VAL A 126 -4.04 -2.66 2.56
C VAL A 126 -2.52 -2.66 2.31
N ILE A 127 -1.93 -1.46 2.19
CA ILE A 127 -0.49 -1.29 2.01
C ILE A 127 0.10 -0.63 3.26
N GLY A 128 0.91 -1.36 3.99
CA GLY A 128 1.57 -0.91 5.22
C GLY A 128 2.56 0.23 5.01
N ALA A 129 2.88 0.91 6.10
CA ALA A 129 3.74 2.10 6.09
C ALA A 129 5.10 1.84 5.43
N GLY A 130 5.55 2.78 4.60
CA GLY A 130 6.84 2.69 3.94
C GLY A 130 6.97 1.65 2.83
N ALA A 131 5.97 0.82 2.56
CA ALA A 131 6.05 -0.22 1.53
C ALA A 131 6.23 0.36 0.12
N LYS A 132 6.98 -0.35 -0.72
CA LYS A 132 7.23 -0.01 -2.13
C LYS A 132 6.64 -1.09 -3.02
N VAL A 133 5.62 -0.76 -3.79
CA VAL A 133 5.00 -1.63 -4.78
C VAL A 133 5.42 -1.14 -6.15
N LEU A 134 6.22 -1.94 -6.86
CA LEU A 134 6.97 -1.46 -8.01
C LEU A 134 6.68 -2.29 -9.26
N GLY A 135 6.40 -1.59 -10.36
CA GLY A 135 6.14 -2.21 -11.67
C GLY A 135 4.66 -2.37 -11.99
N PRO A 136 4.34 -2.89 -13.17
CA PRO A 136 2.96 -3.09 -13.63
C PRO A 136 2.31 -4.36 -13.04
N ILE A 137 2.58 -4.62 -11.78
CA ILE A 137 2.13 -5.79 -11.03
C ILE A 137 0.71 -5.61 -10.48
N ILE A 138 0.09 -6.72 -10.12
CA ILE A 138 -1.26 -6.78 -9.56
C ILE A 138 -1.20 -7.24 -8.12
N ILE A 139 -1.82 -6.48 -7.23
CA ILE A 139 -2.07 -6.89 -5.86
C ILE A 139 -3.53 -7.34 -5.77
N GLY A 140 -3.73 -8.61 -5.49
CA GLY A 140 -5.04 -9.26 -5.46
C GLY A 140 -5.96 -8.71 -4.40
N LYS A 141 -7.26 -8.98 -4.55
CA LYS A 141 -8.31 -8.51 -3.63
C LYS A 141 -8.05 -8.99 -2.19
N ASN A 142 -8.40 -8.16 -1.21
CA ASN A 142 -8.25 -8.42 0.23
C ASN A 142 -6.79 -8.64 0.69
N SER A 143 -5.81 -8.47 -0.20
CA SER A 143 -4.41 -8.72 0.17
C SER A 143 -3.82 -7.60 1.01
N LYS A 144 -2.80 -7.94 1.79
CA LYS A 144 -2.11 -7.03 2.70
C LYS A 144 -0.62 -7.03 2.40
N ILE A 145 -0.04 -5.86 2.32
CA ILE A 145 1.40 -5.67 2.19
C ILE A 145 1.94 -5.10 3.51
N GLY A 146 2.87 -5.82 4.11
CA GLY A 146 3.47 -5.40 5.38
C GLY A 146 4.29 -4.12 5.27
N SER A 147 4.49 -3.47 6.40
CA SER A 147 5.28 -2.22 6.47
C SER A 147 6.70 -2.44 5.96
N ASN A 148 7.23 -1.46 5.21
CA ASN A 148 8.55 -1.46 4.57
C ASN A 148 8.81 -2.61 3.58
N ALA A 149 7.81 -3.39 3.20
CA ALA A 149 7.97 -4.44 2.20
C ALA A 149 8.26 -3.85 0.81
N VAL A 150 9.06 -4.57 0.01
CA VAL A 150 9.35 -4.21 -1.39
C VAL A 150 8.78 -5.29 -2.31
N VAL A 151 7.64 -4.96 -2.95
CA VAL A 151 6.89 -5.87 -3.81
C VAL A 151 7.23 -5.60 -5.27
N VAL A 152 7.73 -6.62 -5.98
CA VAL A 152 8.15 -6.55 -7.38
C VAL A 152 7.51 -7.64 -8.25
N SER A 153 6.58 -8.42 -7.69
CA SER A 153 5.83 -9.47 -8.37
C SER A 153 4.37 -9.44 -7.94
N ASP A 154 3.51 -10.08 -8.72
CA ASP A 154 2.08 -10.17 -8.42
C ASP A 154 1.84 -10.85 -7.07
N ILE A 155 0.83 -10.38 -6.35
CA ILE A 155 0.37 -10.95 -5.09
C ILE A 155 -1.06 -11.48 -5.31
N PRO A 156 -1.32 -12.78 -5.03
CA PRO A 156 -2.66 -13.36 -5.13
C PRO A 156 -3.66 -12.68 -4.20
N GLU A 157 -4.94 -12.90 -4.43
CA GLU A 157 -5.99 -12.47 -3.51
C GLU A 157 -5.87 -13.15 -2.14
N ASP A 158 -6.44 -12.50 -1.10
CA ASP A 158 -6.48 -13.00 0.28
C ASP A 158 -5.11 -13.35 0.88
N SER A 159 -4.03 -12.73 0.36
CA SER A 159 -2.64 -13.03 0.76
C SER A 159 -2.02 -11.89 1.56
N THR A 160 -1.06 -12.24 2.41
CA THR A 160 -0.19 -11.26 3.09
C THR A 160 1.24 -11.42 2.58
N ALA A 161 1.88 -10.31 2.18
CA ALA A 161 3.26 -10.29 1.71
C ALA A 161 4.12 -9.35 2.55
N VAL A 162 5.31 -9.80 2.97
CA VAL A 162 6.23 -9.05 3.84
C VAL A 162 7.68 -9.25 3.40
N GLY A 163 8.55 -8.34 3.79
CA GLY A 163 10.01 -8.45 3.58
C GLY A 163 10.54 -7.75 2.32
N ILE A 164 11.85 -7.87 2.08
CA ILE A 164 12.61 -7.23 0.99
C ILE A 164 13.54 -8.27 0.35
N PRO A 165 13.21 -8.80 -0.85
CA PRO A 165 11.94 -8.66 -1.58
C PRO A 165 10.78 -9.34 -0.84
N ALA A 166 9.57 -8.84 -1.06
CA ALA A 166 8.40 -9.36 -0.36
C ALA A 166 8.11 -10.82 -0.74
N LYS A 167 7.84 -11.62 0.29
CA LYS A 167 7.39 -13.00 0.15
C LYS A 167 6.00 -13.16 0.75
N ILE A 168 5.19 -14.02 0.16
CA ILE A 168 3.87 -14.36 0.67
C ILE A 168 4.07 -15.21 1.93
N ILE A 169 3.43 -14.79 3.01
CA ILE A 169 3.31 -15.61 4.22
C ILE A 169 1.95 -16.30 4.19
N GLU A 170 1.89 -17.57 4.61
CA GLU A 170 0.62 -18.29 4.68
C GLU A 170 -0.35 -17.51 5.59
N SER A 171 -1.52 -17.17 5.04
CA SER A 171 -2.54 -16.49 5.79
C SER A 171 -3.27 -17.51 6.65
N ASP A 172 -3.23 -17.32 7.96
CA ASP A 172 -4.19 -17.94 8.86
C ASP A 172 -5.58 -17.43 8.44
N GLN A 173 -6.45 -18.30 7.92
CA GLN A 173 -7.77 -17.97 7.34
C GLN A 173 -8.72 -17.27 8.34
N THR A 174 -8.30 -17.09 9.59
CA THR A 174 -9.06 -16.40 10.64
C THR A 174 -8.96 -14.86 10.58
N LEU A 175 -8.19 -14.27 9.63
CA LEU A 175 -7.89 -12.84 9.59
C LEU A 175 -8.77 -12.04 8.61
N ASN A 176 -10.07 -12.31 8.55
CA ASN A 176 -11.06 -11.48 7.82
C ASN A 176 -11.30 -10.10 8.47
N LYS A 177 -10.53 -9.70 9.50
CA LYS A 177 -10.66 -8.39 10.14
C LYS A 177 -9.57 -7.44 9.62
N PHE A 178 -9.95 -6.18 9.40
CA PHE A 178 -9.02 -5.09 9.13
C PHE A 178 -7.88 -5.12 10.16
N SER A 179 -6.65 -5.20 9.68
CA SER A 179 -5.45 -5.12 10.51
C SER A 179 -4.68 -3.87 10.11
N ALA A 180 -4.58 -2.93 11.04
CA ALA A 180 -3.79 -1.71 10.85
C ALA A 180 -2.34 -2.07 10.50
N TYR A 181 -1.73 -1.30 9.59
CA TYR A 181 -0.36 -1.49 9.10
C TYR A 181 -0.08 -2.85 8.44
N ALA A 182 -1.10 -3.65 8.15
CA ALA A 182 -0.96 -5.01 7.61
C ALA A 182 -0.03 -5.92 8.43
N VAL A 183 -0.01 -5.75 9.75
CA VAL A 183 0.76 -6.59 10.68
C VAL A 183 -0.03 -7.86 10.97
N GLY A 184 0.57 -9.03 10.68
CA GLY A 184 0.02 -10.33 11.03
C GLY A 184 0.18 -10.67 12.52
N LYS A 185 -0.45 -11.76 12.97
CA LYS A 185 -0.31 -12.25 14.36
C LYS A 185 1.10 -12.79 14.66
N ASP A 186 1.79 -13.31 13.65
CA ASP A 186 3.19 -13.75 13.75
C ASP A 186 4.06 -12.75 12.95
N PRO A 187 4.67 -11.76 13.62
CA PRO A 187 5.48 -10.74 12.98
C PRO A 187 6.89 -11.22 12.63
N SER A 188 7.20 -12.52 12.73
CA SER A 188 8.54 -13.01 12.43
C SER A 188 8.90 -12.74 10.97
N ASP A 189 10.01 -12.02 10.78
CA ASP A 189 10.59 -11.75 9.48
C ASP A 189 10.94 -13.09 8.80
N PRO A 190 10.51 -13.31 7.53
CA PRO A 190 10.91 -14.51 6.77
C PRO A 190 12.42 -14.74 6.72
N VAL A 191 13.22 -13.67 6.80
CA VAL A 191 14.68 -13.75 6.90
C VAL A 191 15.12 -14.37 8.25
N LEU A 192 14.50 -13.98 9.35
CA LEU A 192 14.80 -14.57 10.67
C LEU A 192 14.45 -16.05 10.69
N LYS A 193 13.30 -16.48 10.15
CA LYS A 193 12.96 -17.91 10.03
C LYS A 193 14.01 -18.68 9.24
N SER A 194 14.45 -18.14 8.10
CA SER A 194 15.50 -18.76 7.28
C SER A 194 16.86 -18.84 8.03
N ILE A 195 17.18 -17.83 8.82
CA ILE A 195 18.40 -17.83 9.65
C ILE A 195 18.29 -18.92 10.72
N ASP A 196 17.17 -19.04 11.41
CA ASP A 196 16.95 -20.07 12.43
C ASP A 196 17.05 -21.48 11.84
N GLU A 197 16.49 -21.71 10.66
CA GLU A 197 16.64 -22.99 9.92
C GLU A 197 18.10 -23.30 9.58
N ILE A 198 18.86 -22.31 9.11
CA ILE A 198 20.29 -22.45 8.79
C ILE A 198 21.09 -22.77 10.06
N LEU A 199 20.82 -22.07 11.16
CA LEU A 199 21.49 -22.31 12.44
C LEU A 199 21.19 -23.73 12.96
N ALA A 200 19.96 -24.20 12.84
CA ALA A 200 19.59 -25.56 13.21
C ALA A 200 20.31 -26.64 12.38
N LEU A 201 20.47 -26.39 11.06
CA LEU A 201 21.23 -27.27 10.18
C LEU A 201 22.72 -27.29 10.53
N LEU A 202 23.31 -26.14 10.83
CA LEU A 202 24.72 -26.03 11.25
C LEU A 202 24.96 -26.78 12.56
N ASP A 203 24.07 -26.65 13.54
CA ASP A 203 24.17 -27.39 14.83
C ASP A 203 24.10 -28.90 14.60
N LYS A 204 23.21 -29.36 13.73
CA LYS A 204 23.11 -30.76 13.33
C LYS A 204 24.39 -31.28 12.70
N GLN A 205 24.94 -30.52 11.72
CA GLN A 205 26.20 -30.87 11.05
C GLN A 205 27.37 -30.91 12.04
N GLN A 206 27.45 -29.94 12.97
CA GLN A 206 28.51 -29.90 13.98
C GLN A 206 28.47 -31.16 14.88
N LYS A 207 27.28 -31.58 15.34
CA LYS A 207 27.10 -32.80 16.12
C LYS A 207 27.53 -34.05 15.35
N GLU A 208 27.26 -34.11 14.06
CA GLU A 208 27.66 -35.22 13.19
C GLU A 208 29.19 -35.29 13.02
N ILE A 209 29.84 -34.15 12.78
CA ILE A 209 31.30 -34.03 12.73
C ILE A 209 31.94 -34.48 14.05
N ASP A 210 31.41 -34.02 15.17
CA ASP A 210 31.95 -34.36 16.49
C ASP A 210 31.80 -35.87 16.78
N SER A 211 30.73 -36.50 16.34
CA SER A 211 30.54 -37.95 16.44
C SER A 211 31.52 -38.74 15.57
N LEU A 212 31.88 -38.21 14.39
CA LEU A 212 32.85 -38.85 13.51
C LEU A 212 34.30 -38.73 14.01
N LYS A 213 34.64 -37.64 14.72
CA LYS A 213 35.95 -37.43 15.34
C LYS A 213 36.22 -38.31 16.58
N GLN A 214 35.16 -38.86 17.19
CA GLN A 214 35.25 -39.74 18.35
C GLN A 214 35.34 -41.23 17.99
N LYS A 215 35.26 -41.57 16.69
CA LYS A 215 35.48 -42.91 16.15
C LYS A 215 36.91 -43.03 15.60
#